data_3b830732580e405f853dbb5c6f905e6c
#
_entry.id   3b830732580e405f853dbb5c6f905e6c
#
_cell.length_a   1.000
_cell.length_b   1.000
_cell.length_c   1.000
_cell.angle_alpha   90.00
_cell.angle_beta   90.00
_cell.angle_gamma   90.00
#
_symmetry.space_group_name_H-M   'P 1'
#
loop_
_entity.id
_entity.type
_entity.pdbx_description
1 polymer ?
#
loop_
_entity_poly.entity_id
_entity_poly.type
_entity_poly.pdbx_seq_one_letter_code
_entity_poly.pdbx_strand_id
1 'polypeptide(L)'
;AGFGADLGAEKFYNIKCRKSGLQPKLTVIVATAQGLKMHGGVSLDRIKEPNMEGLKEGFGNLDKHIRNLRYFGQTVVVAFNRFASDTDEEVEAIRRHCEEDLKVGFAINNAFAEGGEGAVDLANLVVETIEKKPSAPLQYTYGENDTVQQKIEKVACNLYGASVVTYSSASRKMMKLVEEMGIAHYPVCIAKTQYSFSADPKIYGAVNNFEFHIKDIVINNGAEMLVAIAGEILRMPGLPKVPQAEHIDIVDGNIEGLS
;
A
#
# COMPACT_ATOMS: atom_id res chain seq x y z
N ALA A 1 -1.19 -5.49 6.40
CA ALA A 1 -1.06 -5.45 4.95
C ALA A 1 0.29 -4.83 4.58
N GLY A 2 1.13 -5.57 3.87
CA GLY A 2 2.47 -5.13 3.49
C GLY A 2 2.49 -4.26 2.23
N PHE A 3 3.62 -3.61 1.96
CA PHE A 3 3.87 -2.69 0.86
C PHE A 3 2.97 -1.44 0.89
N GLY A 4 2.81 -0.75 -0.25
CA GLY A 4 1.86 0.35 -0.38
C GLY A 4 0.41 -0.11 -0.24
N ALA A 5 -0.47 0.78 0.20
CA ALA A 5 -1.89 0.47 0.40
C ALA A 5 -2.60 0.05 -0.91
N ASP A 6 -2.11 0.49 -2.04
CA ASP A 6 -2.57 0.09 -3.38
C ASP A 6 -2.35 -1.40 -3.66
N LEU A 7 -1.35 -2.03 -3.03
CA LEU A 7 -1.09 -3.46 -3.10
C LEU A 7 -1.66 -4.20 -1.90
N GLY A 8 -1.18 -3.88 -0.69
CA GLY A 8 -1.51 -4.63 0.51
C GLY A 8 -2.97 -4.46 0.94
N ALA A 9 -3.43 -3.23 1.11
CA ALA A 9 -4.80 -2.98 1.56
C ALA A 9 -5.84 -3.37 0.49
N GLU A 10 -5.56 -3.14 -0.78
CA GLU A 10 -6.43 -3.57 -1.89
C GLU A 10 -6.73 -5.07 -1.80
N LYS A 11 -5.68 -5.90 -1.69
CA LYS A 11 -5.84 -7.36 -1.61
C LYS A 11 -6.47 -7.80 -0.29
N PHE A 12 -6.15 -7.11 0.79
CA PHE A 12 -6.77 -7.38 2.07
C PHE A 12 -8.28 -7.19 2.01
N TYR A 13 -8.76 -6.09 1.40
CA TYR A 13 -10.20 -5.83 1.28
C TYR A 13 -10.86 -6.69 0.19
N ASN A 14 -10.38 -6.62 -1.05
CA ASN A 14 -11.01 -7.28 -2.18
C ASN A 14 -10.96 -8.82 -2.12
N ILE A 15 -9.93 -9.37 -1.47
CA ILE A 15 -9.73 -10.83 -1.41
C ILE A 15 -10.01 -11.35 -0.01
N LYS A 16 -9.19 -10.94 0.99
CA LYS A 16 -9.29 -11.52 2.34
C LYS A 16 -10.60 -11.17 3.04
N CYS A 17 -10.96 -9.89 3.12
CA CYS A 17 -12.19 -9.46 3.79
C CYS A 17 -13.44 -10.02 3.09
N ARG A 18 -13.43 -10.04 1.77
CA ARG A 18 -14.53 -10.63 0.98
C ARG A 18 -14.74 -12.12 1.33
N LYS A 19 -13.67 -12.91 1.35
CA LYS A 19 -13.75 -14.35 1.67
C LYS A 19 -14.08 -14.64 3.13
N SER A 20 -13.57 -13.81 4.05
CA SER A 20 -13.69 -14.03 5.51
C SER A 20 -14.90 -13.34 6.17
N GLY A 21 -15.55 -12.40 5.47
CA GLY A 21 -16.60 -11.56 6.06
C GLY A 21 -16.08 -10.49 7.04
N LEU A 22 -14.77 -10.29 7.15
CA LEU A 22 -14.20 -9.29 8.04
C LEU A 22 -14.58 -7.87 7.59
N GLN A 23 -14.92 -7.03 8.57
CA GLN A 23 -15.26 -5.61 8.38
C GLN A 23 -14.34 -4.76 9.25
N PRO A 24 -13.20 -4.26 8.71
CA PRO A 24 -12.30 -3.40 9.46
C PRO A 24 -13.00 -2.10 9.89
N LYS A 25 -12.77 -1.70 11.14
CA LYS A 25 -13.38 -0.48 11.68
C LYS A 25 -12.54 0.77 11.47
N LEU A 26 -11.29 0.61 11.12
CA LEU A 26 -10.32 1.67 10.90
C LEU A 26 -9.18 1.14 10.04
N THR A 27 -8.56 2.01 9.26
CA THR A 27 -7.31 1.76 8.57
C THR A 27 -6.25 2.73 9.07
N VAL A 28 -5.15 2.19 9.57
CA VAL A 28 -3.94 2.95 9.89
C VAL A 28 -3.00 2.88 8.70
N ILE A 29 -2.69 4.02 8.09
CA ILE A 29 -1.67 4.12 7.05
C ILE A 29 -0.36 4.60 7.67
N VAL A 30 0.71 3.87 7.43
CA VAL A 30 2.04 4.25 7.91
C VAL A 30 2.72 5.13 6.88
N ALA A 31 3.21 6.29 7.33
CA ALA A 31 3.98 7.22 6.50
C ALA A 31 5.34 7.52 7.14
N THR A 32 6.33 7.84 6.31
CA THR A 32 7.67 8.30 6.73
C THR A 32 8.07 9.50 5.89
N ALA A 33 8.86 10.42 6.46
CA ALA A 33 9.40 11.55 5.69
C ALA A 33 10.27 11.06 4.52
N GLN A 34 11.08 10.03 4.74
CA GLN A 34 11.91 9.42 3.68
C GLN A 34 11.06 8.88 2.52
N GLY A 35 9.98 8.16 2.82
CA GLY A 35 9.07 7.66 1.78
C GLY A 35 8.41 8.78 0.98
N LEU A 36 7.95 9.83 1.66
CA LEU A 36 7.37 11.00 1.00
C LEU A 36 8.42 11.73 0.14
N LYS A 37 9.63 12.00 0.67
CA LYS A 37 10.71 12.61 -0.09
C LYS A 37 11.11 11.80 -1.32
N MET A 38 11.17 10.46 -1.21
CA MET A 38 11.41 9.58 -2.36
C MET A 38 10.33 9.76 -3.44
N HIS A 39 9.07 9.79 -3.05
CA HIS A 39 7.96 10.03 -3.98
C HIS A 39 7.92 11.46 -4.53
N GLY A 40 8.56 12.41 -3.86
CA GLY A 40 8.80 13.77 -4.36
C GLY A 40 10.08 13.92 -5.17
N GLY A 41 10.75 12.81 -5.53
CA GLY A 41 11.92 12.81 -6.42
C GLY A 41 13.27 13.06 -5.74
N VAL A 42 13.33 13.04 -4.41
CA VAL A 42 14.61 13.12 -3.69
C VAL A 42 15.37 11.80 -3.86
N SER A 43 16.63 11.91 -4.26
CA SER A 43 17.51 10.74 -4.46
C SER A 43 17.81 10.00 -3.15
N LEU A 44 17.98 8.67 -3.24
CA LEU A 44 18.15 7.81 -2.06
C LEU A 44 19.40 8.13 -1.23
N ASP A 45 20.47 8.61 -1.84
CA ASP A 45 21.70 9.05 -1.18
C ASP A 45 21.50 10.29 -0.31
N ARG A 46 20.49 11.12 -0.64
CA ARG A 46 20.15 12.35 0.09
C ARG A 46 18.84 12.25 0.87
N ILE A 47 18.23 11.09 0.93
CA ILE A 47 16.89 10.92 1.49
C ILE A 47 16.79 11.26 2.99
N LYS A 48 17.91 11.17 3.70
CA LYS A 48 18.01 11.50 5.14
C LYS A 48 18.26 13.00 5.40
N GLU A 49 18.61 13.78 4.36
CA GLU A 49 18.78 15.23 4.48
C GLU A 49 17.43 15.93 4.56
N PRO A 50 17.30 17.04 5.29
CA PRO A 50 16.11 17.88 5.26
C PRO A 50 15.81 18.36 3.85
N ASN A 51 14.58 18.16 3.36
CA ASN A 51 14.15 18.59 2.03
C ASN A 51 12.64 18.85 2.01
N MET A 52 12.26 20.07 2.34
CA MET A 52 10.84 20.47 2.43
C MET A 52 10.15 20.49 1.06
N GLU A 53 10.86 20.83 -0.01
CA GLU A 53 10.31 20.84 -1.37
C GLU A 53 9.96 19.42 -1.82
N GLY A 54 10.92 18.50 -1.77
CA GLY A 54 10.68 17.10 -2.12
C GLY A 54 9.65 16.44 -1.20
N LEU A 55 9.61 16.81 0.09
CA LEU A 55 8.59 16.33 1.00
C LEU A 55 7.17 16.72 0.53
N LYS A 56 6.96 17.99 0.19
CA LYS A 56 5.65 18.51 -0.28
C LYS A 56 5.23 17.92 -1.61
N GLU A 57 6.16 17.78 -2.55
CA GLU A 57 5.90 17.10 -3.83
C GLU A 57 5.45 15.65 -3.61
N GLY A 58 5.98 14.99 -2.58
CA GLY A 58 5.60 13.62 -2.22
C GLY A 58 4.22 13.47 -1.58
N PHE A 59 3.60 14.55 -1.10
CA PHE A 59 2.26 14.49 -0.46
C PHE A 59 1.20 13.87 -1.38
N GLY A 60 1.27 14.14 -2.68
CA GLY A 60 0.35 13.56 -3.65
C GLY A 60 0.29 12.02 -3.63
N ASN A 61 1.39 11.35 -3.26
CA ASN A 61 1.40 9.89 -3.09
C ASN A 61 0.56 9.47 -1.87
N LEU A 62 0.74 10.12 -0.72
CA LEU A 62 -0.06 9.88 0.48
C LEU A 62 -1.54 10.16 0.24
N ASP A 63 -1.85 11.28 -0.42
CA ASP A 63 -3.21 11.69 -0.78
C ASP A 63 -3.92 10.61 -1.59
N LYS A 64 -3.22 10.04 -2.55
CA LYS A 64 -3.77 8.98 -3.40
C LYS A 64 -4.01 7.70 -2.61
N HIS A 65 -3.12 7.31 -1.72
CA HIS A 65 -3.34 6.18 -0.83
C HIS A 65 -4.55 6.39 0.09
N ILE A 66 -4.67 7.56 0.72
CA ILE A 66 -5.80 7.89 1.59
C ILE A 66 -7.12 7.91 0.80
N ARG A 67 -7.12 8.50 -0.40
CA ARG A 67 -8.30 8.49 -1.29
C ARG A 67 -8.72 7.07 -1.67
N ASN A 68 -7.76 6.20 -2.00
CA ASN A 68 -8.04 4.80 -2.31
C ASN A 68 -8.64 4.04 -1.11
N LEU A 69 -8.14 4.29 0.11
CA LEU A 69 -8.70 3.69 1.32
C LEU A 69 -10.13 4.18 1.60
N ARG A 70 -10.37 5.48 1.38
CA ARG A 70 -11.73 6.05 1.48
C ARG A 70 -12.70 5.48 0.44
N TYR A 71 -12.20 5.14 -0.76
CA TYR A 71 -13.00 4.44 -1.78
C TYR A 71 -13.53 3.10 -1.28
N PHE A 72 -12.79 2.39 -0.43
CA PHE A 72 -13.26 1.17 0.25
C PHE A 72 -14.21 1.42 1.42
N GLY A 73 -14.57 2.67 1.71
CA GLY A 73 -15.41 3.04 2.86
C GLY A 73 -14.63 3.17 4.17
N GLN A 74 -13.31 3.20 4.12
CA GLN A 74 -12.50 3.22 5.33
C GLN A 74 -12.37 4.61 5.95
N THR A 75 -12.49 4.68 7.27
CA THR A 75 -11.94 5.77 8.07
C THR A 75 -10.44 5.55 8.18
N VAL A 76 -9.65 6.60 7.98
CA VAL A 76 -8.19 6.53 7.90
C VAL A 76 -7.57 7.42 8.96
N VAL A 77 -6.52 6.92 9.61
CA VAL A 77 -5.58 7.71 10.41
C VAL A 77 -4.16 7.46 9.90
N VAL A 78 -3.27 8.43 10.07
CA VAL A 78 -1.87 8.34 9.66
C VAL A 78 -1.01 8.10 10.90
N ALA A 79 -0.26 7.01 10.89
CA ALA A 79 0.82 6.73 11.81
C ALA A 79 2.13 7.19 11.16
N PHE A 80 2.73 8.23 11.67
CA PHE A 80 4.01 8.73 11.17
C PHE A 80 5.16 8.07 11.92
N ASN A 81 5.88 7.16 11.26
CA ASN A 81 7.10 6.57 11.80
C ASN A 81 8.22 7.60 11.69
N ARG A 82 8.59 8.19 12.82
CA ARG A 82 9.63 9.20 12.91
C ARG A 82 11.01 8.54 12.98
N PHE A 83 11.94 9.03 12.17
CA PHE A 83 13.35 8.69 12.24
C PHE A 83 14.17 9.84 12.87
N ALA A 84 15.34 9.52 13.39
CA ALA A 84 16.24 10.51 14.01
C ALA A 84 16.72 11.62 13.04
N SER A 85 16.65 11.35 11.73
CA SER A 85 16.98 12.33 10.67
C SER A 85 15.85 13.31 10.36
N ASP A 86 14.64 13.06 10.82
CA ASP A 86 13.48 13.88 10.48
C ASP A 86 13.44 15.15 11.31
N THR A 87 13.31 16.30 10.68
CA THR A 87 13.23 17.59 11.36
C THR A 87 11.81 17.85 11.89
N ASP A 88 11.71 18.65 12.96
CA ASP A 88 10.41 19.05 13.50
C ASP A 88 9.57 19.83 12.47
N GLU A 89 10.22 20.60 11.59
CA GLU A 89 9.54 21.32 10.51
C GLU A 89 8.92 20.38 9.48
N GLU A 90 9.64 19.32 9.07
CA GLU A 90 9.11 18.29 8.16
C GLU A 90 7.94 17.54 8.80
N VAL A 91 8.08 17.14 10.06
CA VAL A 91 7.01 16.45 10.82
C VAL A 91 5.77 17.32 10.92
N GLU A 92 5.93 18.60 11.27
CA GLU A 92 4.80 19.53 11.39
C GLU A 92 4.13 19.82 10.04
N ALA A 93 4.90 19.86 8.94
CA ALA A 93 4.33 20.02 7.60
C ALA A 93 3.45 18.80 7.23
N ILE A 94 3.90 17.57 7.54
CA ILE A 94 3.10 16.36 7.31
C ILE A 94 1.85 16.35 8.19
N ARG A 95 1.98 16.73 9.48
CA ARG A 95 0.84 16.82 10.40
C ARG A 95 -0.23 17.74 9.85
N ARG A 96 0.12 18.98 9.50
CA ARG A 96 -0.82 19.97 8.95
C ARG A 96 -1.48 19.46 7.68
N HIS A 97 -0.71 18.88 6.78
CA HIS A 97 -1.27 18.31 5.55
C HIS A 97 -2.31 17.21 5.86
N CYS A 98 -2.03 16.32 6.80
CA CYS A 98 -2.98 15.29 7.21
C CYS A 98 -4.23 15.87 7.88
N GLU A 99 -4.07 16.76 8.87
CA GLU A 99 -5.16 17.24 9.70
C GLU A 99 -5.95 18.38 9.03
N GLU A 100 -5.27 19.32 8.39
CA GLU A 100 -5.90 20.52 7.82
C GLU A 100 -6.37 20.30 6.37
N ASP A 101 -5.58 19.64 5.52
CA ASP A 101 -5.94 19.45 4.12
C ASP A 101 -6.76 18.18 3.91
N LEU A 102 -6.26 17.04 4.41
CA LEU A 102 -6.88 15.73 4.20
C LEU A 102 -7.98 15.39 5.20
N LYS A 103 -8.04 16.11 6.34
CA LYS A 103 -8.99 15.83 7.43
C LYS A 103 -8.90 14.38 7.92
N VAL A 104 -7.69 13.91 8.15
CA VAL A 104 -7.38 12.61 8.77
C VAL A 104 -6.61 12.81 10.06
N GLY A 105 -6.83 11.95 11.04
CA GLY A 105 -6.07 11.96 12.29
C GLY A 105 -4.60 11.61 12.02
N PHE A 106 -3.70 12.23 12.77
CA PHE A 106 -2.25 12.03 12.67
C PHE A 106 -1.67 11.76 14.06
N ALA A 107 -0.80 10.75 14.16
CA ALA A 107 -0.02 10.50 15.36
C ALA A 107 1.42 10.12 15.00
N ILE A 108 2.37 10.60 15.79
CA ILE A 108 3.76 10.17 15.70
C ILE A 108 3.86 8.77 16.34
N ASN A 109 4.59 7.88 15.69
CA ASN A 109 4.89 6.55 16.19
C ASN A 109 6.40 6.42 16.39
N ASN A 110 6.84 6.42 17.63
CA ASN A 110 8.22 6.24 18.06
C ASN A 110 8.47 4.82 18.61
N ALA A 111 7.62 3.86 18.31
CA ALA A 111 7.70 2.51 18.88
C ALA A 111 9.05 1.82 18.62
N PHE A 112 9.77 2.19 17.55
CA PHE A 112 11.11 1.66 17.27
C PHE A 112 12.13 2.04 18.36
N ALA A 113 12.11 3.28 18.82
CA ALA A 113 13.06 3.79 19.81
C ALA A 113 12.58 3.61 21.26
N GLU A 114 11.27 3.67 21.49
CA GLU A 114 10.65 3.78 22.81
C GLU A 114 9.74 2.59 23.16
N GLY A 115 9.67 1.58 22.29
CA GLY A 115 8.79 0.44 22.50
C GLY A 115 7.32 0.85 22.56
N GLY A 116 6.55 0.21 23.46
CA GLY A 116 5.12 0.46 23.60
C GLY A 116 4.76 1.90 23.98
N GLU A 117 5.58 2.55 24.78
CA GLU A 117 5.38 3.95 25.20
C GLU A 117 5.36 4.90 23.99
N GLY A 118 6.23 4.68 23.02
CA GLY A 118 6.28 5.47 21.78
C GLY A 118 5.07 5.29 20.85
N ALA A 119 4.17 4.35 21.13
CA ALA A 119 2.94 4.11 20.36
C ALA A 119 1.66 4.54 21.09
N VAL A 120 1.74 5.08 22.31
CA VAL A 120 0.55 5.41 23.13
C VAL A 120 -0.35 6.43 22.45
N ASP A 121 0.20 7.49 21.88
CA ASP A 121 -0.58 8.52 21.17
C ASP A 121 -1.30 7.94 19.97
N LEU A 122 -0.66 7.08 19.20
CA LEU A 122 -1.29 6.37 18.09
C LEU A 122 -2.42 5.45 18.59
N ALA A 123 -2.20 4.72 19.68
CA ALA A 123 -3.21 3.83 20.26
C ALA A 123 -4.45 4.63 20.71
N ASN A 124 -4.25 5.76 21.38
CA ASN A 124 -5.33 6.64 21.80
C ASN A 124 -6.11 7.21 20.61
N LEU A 125 -5.41 7.67 19.57
CA LEU A 125 -6.04 8.15 18.32
C LEU A 125 -6.88 7.06 17.67
N VAL A 126 -6.39 5.82 17.61
CA VAL A 126 -7.09 4.67 17.04
C VAL A 126 -8.36 4.37 17.81
N VAL A 127 -8.31 4.28 19.15
CA VAL A 127 -9.46 3.99 19.99
C VAL A 127 -10.52 5.10 19.84
N GLU A 128 -10.11 6.36 19.99
CA GLU A 128 -11.01 7.50 19.86
C GLU A 128 -11.68 7.56 18.48
N THR A 129 -10.92 7.29 17.41
CA THR A 129 -11.45 7.31 16.05
C THR A 129 -12.46 6.20 15.81
N ILE A 130 -12.18 4.98 16.31
CA ILE A 130 -13.13 3.86 16.19
C ILE A 130 -14.43 4.13 16.95
N GLU A 131 -14.36 4.77 18.11
CA GLU A 131 -15.54 5.11 18.90
C GLU A 131 -16.40 6.21 18.25
N LYS A 132 -15.75 7.26 17.71
CA LYS A 132 -16.45 8.43 17.17
C LYS A 132 -16.85 8.28 15.70
N LYS A 133 -16.01 7.64 14.89
CA LYS A 133 -16.17 7.57 13.42
C LYS A 133 -15.60 6.27 12.87
N PRO A 134 -16.19 5.10 13.19
CA PRO A 134 -15.77 3.84 12.60
C PRO A 134 -15.97 3.85 11.08
N SER A 135 -15.23 2.98 10.37
CA SER A 135 -15.40 2.77 8.92
C SER A 135 -16.81 2.32 8.56
N ALA A 136 -17.27 2.75 7.40
CA ALA A 136 -18.49 2.22 6.80
C ALA A 136 -18.29 0.74 6.37
N PRO A 137 -19.37 0.00 6.07
CA PRO A 137 -19.24 -1.32 5.46
C PRO A 137 -18.35 -1.27 4.21
N LEU A 138 -17.51 -2.30 4.03
CA LEU A 138 -16.57 -2.35 2.92
C LEU A 138 -17.29 -2.26 1.56
N GLN A 139 -16.76 -1.37 0.72
CA GLN A 139 -17.09 -1.28 -0.69
C GLN A 139 -15.98 -1.96 -1.49
N TYR A 140 -16.34 -2.95 -2.28
CA TYR A 140 -15.35 -3.67 -3.09
C TYR A 140 -15.17 -3.00 -4.45
N THR A 141 -13.95 -3.08 -4.98
CA THR A 141 -13.61 -2.46 -6.28
C THR A 141 -14.35 -3.13 -7.44
N TYR A 142 -14.65 -4.41 -7.33
CA TYR A 142 -15.33 -5.20 -8.35
C TYR A 142 -16.35 -6.17 -7.72
N GLY A 143 -17.35 -6.57 -8.52
CA GLY A 143 -18.35 -7.59 -8.16
C GLY A 143 -17.85 -9.02 -8.41
N GLU A 144 -18.52 -10.00 -7.83
CA GLU A 144 -18.21 -11.42 -8.04
C GLU A 144 -18.50 -11.87 -9.48
N ASN A 145 -19.56 -11.33 -10.07
CA ASN A 145 -19.99 -11.64 -11.44
C ASN A 145 -19.25 -10.85 -12.52
N ASP A 146 -18.31 -9.97 -12.15
CA ASP A 146 -17.46 -9.31 -13.13
C ASP A 146 -16.55 -10.32 -13.82
N THR A 147 -16.32 -10.15 -15.11
CA THR A 147 -15.32 -10.95 -15.85
C THR A 147 -13.92 -10.69 -15.28
N VAL A 148 -12.98 -11.58 -15.54
CA VAL A 148 -11.56 -11.39 -15.12
C VAL A 148 -11.02 -10.07 -15.64
N GLN A 149 -11.32 -9.73 -16.89
CA GLN A 149 -10.92 -8.46 -17.49
C GLN A 149 -11.51 -7.26 -16.73
N GLN A 150 -12.81 -7.27 -16.44
CA GLN A 150 -13.47 -6.20 -15.70
C GLN A 150 -12.89 -6.03 -14.27
N LYS A 151 -12.58 -7.13 -13.58
CA LYS A 151 -11.94 -7.09 -12.26
C LYS A 151 -10.59 -6.38 -12.31
N ILE A 152 -9.74 -6.76 -13.28
CA ILE A 152 -8.43 -6.14 -13.48
C ILE A 152 -8.56 -4.65 -13.83
N GLU A 153 -9.41 -4.31 -14.78
CA GLU A 153 -9.64 -2.93 -15.23
C GLU A 153 -10.16 -2.03 -14.10
N LYS A 154 -11.12 -2.51 -13.32
CA LYS A 154 -11.65 -1.76 -12.17
C LYS A 154 -10.58 -1.46 -11.12
N VAL A 155 -9.71 -2.42 -10.80
CA VAL A 155 -8.59 -2.18 -9.86
C VAL A 155 -7.58 -1.22 -10.47
N ALA A 156 -7.12 -1.47 -11.70
CA ALA A 156 -6.09 -0.65 -12.36
C ALA A 156 -6.55 0.81 -12.60
N CYS A 157 -7.78 1.00 -13.05
CA CYS A 157 -8.29 2.34 -13.34
C CYS A 157 -8.68 3.10 -12.06
N ASN A 158 -9.44 2.47 -11.15
CA ASN A 158 -9.99 3.16 -9.99
C ASN A 158 -8.95 3.42 -8.89
N LEU A 159 -8.00 2.50 -8.69
CA LEU A 159 -7.03 2.60 -7.60
C LEU A 159 -5.64 3.01 -8.09
N TYR A 160 -5.17 2.45 -9.20
CA TYR A 160 -3.82 2.79 -9.68
C TYR A 160 -3.81 4.05 -10.55
N GLY A 161 -4.95 4.41 -11.18
CA GLY A 161 -5.07 5.58 -12.04
C GLY A 161 -4.66 5.32 -13.49
N ALA A 162 -4.67 4.06 -13.92
CA ALA A 162 -4.48 3.72 -15.33
C ALA A 162 -5.61 4.30 -16.21
N SER A 163 -5.27 4.77 -17.40
CA SER A 163 -6.26 5.20 -18.40
C SER A 163 -6.73 4.05 -19.29
N VAL A 164 -5.89 3.04 -19.47
CA VAL A 164 -6.16 1.87 -20.30
C VAL A 164 -5.42 0.66 -19.75
N VAL A 165 -6.04 -0.52 -19.86
CA VAL A 165 -5.41 -1.80 -19.54
C VAL A 165 -5.25 -2.58 -20.83
N THR A 166 -4.03 -3.06 -21.07
CA THR A 166 -3.71 -3.88 -22.24
C THR A 166 -3.27 -5.28 -21.82
N TYR A 167 -3.40 -6.22 -22.73
CA TYR A 167 -3.21 -7.65 -22.43
C TYR A 167 -2.34 -8.31 -23.49
N SER A 168 -1.34 -9.07 -23.06
CA SER A 168 -0.56 -9.92 -23.93
C SER A 168 -1.42 -11.03 -24.56
N SER A 169 -0.92 -11.70 -25.58
CA SER A 169 -1.58 -12.89 -26.14
C SER A 169 -1.65 -14.05 -25.12
N ALA A 170 -0.66 -14.17 -24.23
CA ALA A 170 -0.66 -15.16 -23.16
C ALA A 170 -1.79 -14.90 -22.15
N SER A 171 -1.90 -13.67 -21.64
CA SER A 171 -2.96 -13.31 -20.70
C SER A 171 -4.35 -13.48 -21.28
N ARG A 172 -4.57 -13.16 -22.56
CA ARG A 172 -5.85 -13.39 -23.24
C ARG A 172 -6.22 -14.87 -23.32
N LYS A 173 -5.25 -15.74 -23.62
CA LYS A 173 -5.46 -17.22 -23.64
C LYS A 173 -5.82 -17.72 -22.23
N MET A 174 -5.13 -17.20 -21.20
CA MET A 174 -5.44 -17.60 -19.82
C MET A 174 -6.81 -17.12 -19.36
N MET A 175 -7.25 -15.90 -19.72
CA MET A 175 -8.62 -15.45 -19.42
C MET A 175 -9.68 -16.37 -20.04
N LYS A 176 -9.47 -16.77 -21.30
CA LYS A 176 -10.38 -17.72 -21.95
C LYS A 176 -10.41 -19.08 -21.25
N LEU A 177 -9.25 -19.61 -20.87
CA LEU A 177 -9.15 -20.86 -20.10
C LEU A 177 -9.87 -20.76 -18.74
N VAL A 178 -9.74 -19.65 -18.03
CA VAL A 178 -10.43 -19.39 -16.75
C VAL A 178 -11.94 -19.43 -16.92
N GLU A 179 -12.47 -18.88 -18.01
CA GLU A 179 -13.90 -18.93 -18.36
C GLU A 179 -14.34 -20.36 -18.69
N GLU A 180 -13.57 -21.07 -19.51
CA GLU A 180 -13.84 -22.48 -19.87
C GLU A 180 -13.85 -23.42 -18.64
N MET A 181 -12.98 -23.13 -17.66
CA MET A 181 -12.93 -23.86 -16.38
C MET A 181 -14.04 -23.47 -15.39
N GLY A 182 -14.83 -22.44 -15.67
CA GLY A 182 -15.90 -21.96 -14.78
C GLY A 182 -15.39 -21.29 -13.50
N ILE A 183 -14.14 -20.82 -13.46
CA ILE A 183 -13.49 -20.21 -12.28
C ILE A 183 -13.34 -18.69 -12.41
N ALA A 184 -14.05 -18.05 -13.31
CA ALA A 184 -14.04 -16.60 -13.49
C ALA A 184 -14.50 -15.82 -12.23
N HIS A 185 -15.19 -16.48 -11.30
CA HIS A 185 -15.58 -15.92 -10.02
C HIS A 185 -14.41 -15.70 -9.04
N TYR A 186 -13.26 -16.35 -9.26
CA TYR A 186 -12.08 -16.15 -8.41
C TYR A 186 -11.68 -14.67 -8.33
N PRO A 187 -11.25 -14.20 -7.15
CA PRO A 187 -10.71 -12.85 -7.02
C PRO A 187 -9.39 -12.71 -7.78
N VAL A 188 -9.09 -11.47 -8.19
CA VAL A 188 -7.86 -11.13 -8.90
C VAL A 188 -6.86 -10.48 -7.95
N CYS A 189 -5.65 -11.02 -7.92
CA CYS A 189 -4.49 -10.45 -7.25
C CYS A 189 -3.54 -9.86 -8.30
N ILE A 190 -3.43 -8.53 -8.38
CA ILE A 190 -2.50 -7.89 -9.31
C ILE A 190 -1.11 -7.87 -8.70
N ALA A 191 -0.15 -8.49 -9.38
CA ALA A 191 1.27 -8.47 -9.04
C ALA A 191 1.98 -7.42 -9.88
N LYS A 192 2.48 -6.37 -9.23
CA LYS A 192 3.23 -5.26 -9.82
C LYS A 192 4.31 -4.77 -8.85
N THR A 193 5.14 -3.82 -9.28
CA THR A 193 6.12 -3.18 -8.39
C THR A 193 5.44 -2.51 -7.18
N GLN A 194 6.11 -2.55 -6.05
CA GLN A 194 5.69 -1.85 -4.81
C GLN A 194 6.08 -0.37 -4.77
N TYR A 195 6.92 0.10 -5.69
CA TYR A 195 7.47 1.45 -5.66
C TYR A 195 6.64 2.49 -6.43
N SER A 196 5.62 2.07 -7.14
CA SER A 196 4.80 2.95 -7.97
C SER A 196 3.35 2.49 -8.02
N PHE A 197 2.42 3.39 -8.27
CA PHE A 197 1.05 3.01 -8.68
C PHE A 197 1.02 2.35 -10.08
N SER A 198 1.99 2.67 -10.94
CA SER A 198 2.16 2.01 -12.24
C SER A 198 2.86 0.65 -12.13
N ALA A 199 3.12 0.02 -13.26
CA ALA A 199 3.95 -1.18 -13.35
C ALA A 199 5.45 -0.88 -13.51
N ASP A 200 5.84 0.39 -13.61
CA ASP A 200 7.24 0.82 -13.73
C ASP A 200 7.77 1.28 -12.35
N PRO A 201 8.79 0.62 -11.78
CA PRO A 201 9.35 0.96 -10.48
C PRO A 201 10.08 2.30 -10.42
N LYS A 202 10.32 2.94 -11.57
CA LYS A 202 11.03 4.23 -11.65
C LYS A 202 10.11 5.45 -11.64
N ILE A 203 8.80 5.24 -11.72
CA ILE A 203 7.82 6.32 -11.74
C ILE A 203 7.27 6.52 -10.33
N TYR A 204 7.65 7.61 -9.68
CA TYR A 204 7.25 7.94 -8.30
C TYR A 204 6.04 8.90 -8.26
N GLY A 205 5.56 9.17 -7.04
CA GLY A 205 4.47 10.12 -6.78
C GLY A 205 3.08 9.57 -7.06
N ALA A 206 2.15 10.46 -7.37
CA ALA A 206 0.74 10.16 -7.66
C ALA A 206 0.50 10.02 -9.16
N VAL A 207 1.18 9.07 -9.80
CA VAL A 207 1.07 8.86 -11.25
C VAL A 207 -0.37 8.51 -11.67
N ASN A 208 -0.82 9.08 -12.80
CA ASN A 208 -2.13 8.83 -13.40
C ASN A 208 -2.01 8.82 -14.93
N ASN A 209 -3.06 8.40 -15.61
CA ASN A 209 -3.18 8.42 -17.08
C ASN A 209 -2.08 7.63 -17.81
N PHE A 210 -1.77 6.44 -17.33
CA PHE A 210 -0.79 5.54 -17.93
C PHE A 210 -1.47 4.28 -18.48
N GLU A 211 -0.79 3.60 -19.39
CA GLU A 211 -1.15 2.27 -19.84
C GLU A 211 -0.70 1.23 -18.81
N PHE A 212 -1.61 0.32 -18.43
CA PHE A 212 -1.32 -0.78 -17.53
C PHE A 212 -1.34 -2.10 -18.29
N HIS A 213 -0.16 -2.68 -18.52
CA HIS A 213 -0.01 -3.88 -19.32
C HIS A 213 0.02 -5.16 -18.48
N ILE A 214 -0.90 -6.09 -18.76
CA ILE A 214 -0.92 -7.43 -18.15
C ILE A 214 -0.16 -8.41 -19.04
N LYS A 215 0.98 -8.89 -18.53
CA LYS A 215 1.87 -9.82 -19.23
C LYS A 215 1.34 -11.25 -19.20
N ASP A 216 0.80 -11.68 -18.06
CA ASP A 216 0.34 -13.05 -17.86
C ASP A 216 -0.70 -13.13 -16.75
N ILE A 217 -1.44 -14.23 -16.71
CA ILE A 217 -2.37 -14.58 -15.63
C ILE A 217 -2.06 -16.00 -15.17
N VAL A 218 -1.84 -16.15 -13.86
CA VAL A 218 -1.55 -17.44 -13.23
C VAL A 218 -2.73 -17.88 -12.39
N ILE A 219 -3.17 -19.11 -12.57
CA ILE A 219 -4.25 -19.72 -11.81
C ILE A 219 -3.66 -20.37 -10.56
N ASN A 220 -3.97 -19.83 -9.39
CA ASN A 220 -3.66 -20.44 -8.09
C ASN A 220 -4.90 -21.15 -7.57
N ASN A 221 -5.17 -22.33 -8.10
CA ASN A 221 -6.43 -23.04 -7.84
C ASN A 221 -6.58 -23.45 -6.37
N GLY A 222 -5.51 -23.86 -5.70
CA GLY A 222 -5.55 -24.20 -4.27
C GLY A 222 -5.88 -23.03 -3.34
N ALA A 223 -5.60 -21.78 -3.78
CA ALA A 223 -5.97 -20.54 -3.08
C ALA A 223 -7.25 -19.91 -3.63
N GLU A 224 -7.83 -20.49 -4.67
CA GLU A 224 -8.99 -19.94 -5.41
C GLU A 224 -8.77 -18.48 -5.79
N MET A 225 -7.67 -18.20 -6.50
CA MET A 225 -7.24 -16.84 -6.82
C MET A 225 -6.52 -16.81 -8.16
N LEU A 226 -6.77 -15.74 -8.93
CA LEU A 226 -6.05 -15.44 -10.17
C LEU A 226 -4.97 -14.38 -9.90
N VAL A 227 -3.74 -14.62 -10.36
CA VAL A 227 -2.67 -13.64 -10.25
C VAL A 227 -2.40 -13.00 -11.61
N ALA A 228 -2.76 -11.73 -11.76
CA ALA A 228 -2.48 -10.93 -12.94
C ALA A 228 -1.11 -10.26 -12.81
N ILE A 229 -0.17 -10.61 -13.68
CA ILE A 229 1.22 -10.15 -13.63
C ILE A 229 1.38 -8.91 -14.50
N ALA A 230 1.74 -7.79 -13.88
CA ALA A 230 2.04 -6.52 -14.52
C ALA A 230 3.48 -6.08 -14.16
N GLY A 231 4.30 -5.85 -15.19
CA GLY A 231 5.71 -5.52 -14.98
C GLY A 231 6.61 -6.74 -14.73
N GLU A 232 7.81 -6.47 -14.24
CA GLU A 232 8.78 -7.51 -13.87
C GLU A 232 8.82 -7.63 -12.35
N ILE A 233 8.19 -8.67 -11.83
CA ILE A 233 8.12 -8.90 -10.39
C ILE A 233 8.30 -10.38 -10.07
N LEU A 234 9.06 -10.64 -9.02
CA LEU A 234 9.16 -11.97 -8.43
C LEU A 234 7.90 -12.21 -7.56
N ARG A 235 7.23 -13.33 -7.76
CA ARG A 235 6.04 -13.71 -6.99
C ARG A 235 6.35 -14.01 -5.53
N MET A 236 7.58 -14.43 -5.25
CA MET A 236 8.09 -14.68 -3.91
C MET A 236 9.55 -14.24 -3.85
N PRO A 237 9.90 -13.21 -3.07
CA PRO A 237 11.29 -12.84 -2.85
C PRO A 237 12.03 -13.98 -2.13
N GLY A 238 13.26 -14.22 -2.55
CA GLY A 238 14.16 -15.14 -1.84
C GLY A 238 14.61 -14.52 -0.52
N LEU A 239 14.77 -15.35 0.50
CA LEU A 239 15.45 -14.93 1.73
C LEU A 239 16.96 -14.97 1.52
N PRO A 240 17.76 -14.09 2.17
CA PRO A 240 19.20 -14.15 2.14
C PRO A 240 19.69 -15.47 2.75
N LYS A 241 20.85 -15.96 2.32
CA LYS A 241 21.46 -17.18 2.86
C LYS A 241 21.83 -17.06 4.33
N VAL A 242 22.20 -15.85 4.75
CA VAL A 242 22.46 -15.50 6.14
C VAL A 242 21.32 -14.55 6.54
N PRO A 243 20.40 -14.98 7.41
CA PRO A 243 19.29 -14.12 7.85
C PRO A 243 19.81 -12.99 8.73
N GLN A 244 19.17 -11.81 8.65
CA GLN A 244 19.54 -10.65 9.48
C GLN A 244 19.46 -10.96 10.98
N ALA A 245 18.59 -11.89 11.38
CA ALA A 245 18.47 -12.36 12.77
C ALA A 245 19.77 -12.90 13.39
N GLU A 246 20.71 -13.38 12.57
CA GLU A 246 22.02 -13.84 13.04
C GLU A 246 22.96 -12.68 13.45
N HIS A 247 22.63 -11.44 13.03
CA HIS A 247 23.39 -10.23 13.32
C HIS A 247 22.75 -9.37 14.40
N ILE A 248 21.53 -9.71 14.83
CA ILE A 248 20.84 -8.97 15.89
C ILE A 248 21.31 -9.48 17.25
N ASP A 249 21.81 -8.59 18.08
CA ASP A 249 22.27 -8.90 19.46
C ASP A 249 21.90 -7.76 20.41
N ILE A 250 22.01 -8.04 21.71
CA ILE A 250 21.84 -7.05 22.78
C ILE A 250 23.21 -6.76 23.36
N VAL A 251 23.76 -5.59 23.07
CA VAL A 251 25.05 -5.13 23.57
C VAL A 251 24.82 -3.95 24.52
N ASP A 252 25.27 -4.11 25.78
CA ASP A 252 25.12 -3.10 26.84
C ASP A 252 23.67 -2.60 27.03
N GLY A 253 22.68 -3.49 26.80
CA GLY A 253 21.25 -3.19 26.92
C GLY A 253 20.63 -2.54 25.68
N ASN A 254 21.40 -2.33 24.61
CA ASN A 254 20.93 -1.79 23.33
C ASN A 254 20.82 -2.92 22.28
N ILE A 255 19.81 -2.83 21.42
CA ILE A 255 19.67 -3.76 20.29
C ILE A 255 20.54 -3.26 19.13
N GLU A 256 21.51 -4.09 18.73
CA GLU A 256 22.37 -3.85 17.57
C GLU A 256 22.01 -4.77 16.38
N GLY A 257 22.43 -4.42 15.16
CA GLY A 257 22.25 -5.26 13.97
C GLY A 257 20.85 -5.23 13.36
N LEU A 258 20.02 -4.23 13.67
CA LEU A 258 18.68 -4.08 13.08
C LEU A 258 18.67 -3.53 11.65
N SER A 259 19.79 -2.95 11.16
CA SER A 259 19.89 -2.34 9.81
C SER A 259 21.31 -2.41 9.26
#